data_454f7a6cf710dec591e06faa3c70f79b
#
_entry.id   454f7a6cf710dec591e06faa3c70f79b
#
_cell.length_a   1.000
_cell.length_b   1.000
_cell.length_c   1.000
_cell.angle_alpha   90.00
_cell.angle_beta   90.00
_cell.angle_gamma   90.00
#
_symmetry.space_group_name_H-M   'P 1'
#
loop_
_entity.id
_entity.type
_entity.pdbx_description
1 polymer ?
#
loop_
_entity_poly.entity_id
_entity_poly.type
_entity_poly.pdbx_seq_one_letter_code
_entity_poly.pdbx_strand_id
1 'polypeptide(L)'
;MNILVLQGPNLNLLGLKSSHSNHKLTLDKLNRALRLHVRNTNNSLKFLQTHKEFQAINFLQRNRNWANALLFIPNSWAKNNYTILETINLIKLKTALVFFS
;
A
#
# COMPACT_ATOMS: atom_id res chain seq x y z
N MET A 1 -3.68 -13.96 -8.55
CA MET A 1 -3.77 -12.51 -8.84
C MET A 1 -2.52 -11.81 -8.33
N ASN A 2 -1.99 -10.90 -9.10
CA ASN A 2 -0.80 -10.13 -8.73
C ASN A 2 -1.24 -8.78 -8.14
N ILE A 3 -0.88 -8.53 -6.89
CA ILE A 3 -1.36 -7.38 -6.14
C ILE A 3 -0.18 -6.51 -5.71
N LEU A 4 -0.24 -5.23 -6.05
CA LEU A 4 0.68 -4.23 -5.51
C LEU A 4 0.13 -3.71 -4.19
N VAL A 5 1.01 -3.54 -3.21
CA VAL A 5 0.68 -2.94 -1.92
C VAL A 5 1.52 -1.67 -1.80
N LEU A 6 0.88 -0.52 -2.02
CA LEU A 6 1.54 0.79 -1.94
C LEU A 6 1.16 1.45 -0.63
N GLN A 7 2.17 1.78 0.15
CA GLN A 7 2.04 2.30 1.51
C GLN A 7 2.67 3.69 1.57
N GLY A 8 1.88 4.67 1.97
CA GLY A 8 2.26 6.08 1.95
C GLY A 8 3.12 6.52 3.11
N PRO A 9 3.35 7.86 3.20
CA PRO A 9 4.25 8.44 4.19
C PRO A 9 3.86 8.09 5.62
N ASN A 10 4.88 7.88 6.46
CA ASN A 10 4.75 7.62 7.89
C ASN A 10 4.05 6.30 8.26
N LEU A 11 3.69 5.47 7.31
CA LEU A 11 3.11 4.17 7.63
C LEU A 11 4.13 3.26 8.33
N ASN A 12 5.42 3.49 8.09
CA ASN A 12 6.49 2.83 8.83
C ASN A 12 6.48 3.16 10.33
N LEU A 13 5.79 4.24 10.72
CA LEU A 13 5.61 4.64 12.12
C LEU A 13 4.26 4.19 12.67
N LEU A 14 3.56 3.33 11.94
CA LEU A 14 2.29 2.77 12.39
C LEU A 14 2.47 2.12 13.76
N GLY A 15 1.58 2.46 14.67
CA GLY A 15 1.62 1.96 16.04
C GLY A 15 2.12 2.97 17.06
N LEU A 16 2.75 4.07 16.66
CA LEU A 16 3.21 5.08 17.62
C LEU A 16 2.03 5.75 18.33
N LYS A 17 0.93 6.01 17.60
CA LYS A 17 -0.28 6.62 18.18
C LYS A 17 -1.04 5.68 19.10
N SER A 18 -0.80 4.37 18.99
CA SER A 18 -1.48 3.35 19.80
C SER A 18 -0.56 2.76 20.86
N SER A 19 0.48 3.50 21.27
CA SER A 19 1.48 3.03 22.24
C SER A 19 0.91 2.66 23.60
N HIS A 20 -0.29 3.16 23.92
CA HIS A 20 -0.98 2.85 25.18
C HIS A 20 -1.93 1.64 25.06
N SER A 21 -2.04 1.05 23.88
CA SER A 21 -2.91 -0.09 23.63
C SER A 21 -2.10 -1.40 23.75
N ASN A 22 -2.76 -2.44 24.31
CA ASN A 22 -2.18 -3.78 24.33
C ASN A 22 -2.15 -4.43 22.94
N HIS A 23 -2.83 -3.85 21.95
CA HIS A 23 -2.95 -4.36 20.60
C HIS A 23 -2.31 -3.42 19.59
N LYS A 24 -1.04 -3.16 19.79
CA LYS A 24 -0.27 -2.27 18.91
C LYS A 24 -0.09 -2.88 17.54
N LEU A 25 -0.63 -2.20 16.50
CA LEU A 25 -0.40 -2.56 15.10
C LEU A 25 0.83 -1.82 14.59
N THR A 26 1.78 -2.55 14.01
CA THR A 26 2.96 -1.99 13.35
C THR A 26 2.93 -2.34 11.86
N LEU A 27 3.76 -1.67 11.06
CA LEU A 27 3.88 -1.99 9.64
C LEU A 27 4.32 -3.43 9.43
N ASP A 28 5.27 -3.92 10.23
CA ASP A 28 5.72 -5.32 10.12
C ASP A 28 4.59 -6.30 10.39
N LYS A 29 3.77 -6.03 11.39
CA LYS A 29 2.61 -6.88 11.72
C LYS A 29 1.59 -6.85 10.60
N LEU A 30 1.31 -5.67 10.04
CA LEU A 30 0.40 -5.51 8.93
C LEU A 30 0.88 -6.31 7.72
N ASN A 31 2.13 -6.13 7.32
CA ASN A 31 2.68 -6.82 6.16
C ASN A 31 2.73 -8.33 6.35
N ARG A 32 3.06 -8.78 7.56
CA ARG A 32 3.04 -10.21 7.91
C ARG A 32 1.63 -10.78 7.77
N ALA A 33 0.63 -10.04 8.27
CA ALA A 33 -0.77 -10.48 8.17
C ALA A 33 -1.21 -10.58 6.71
N LEU A 34 -0.83 -9.62 5.85
CA LEU A 34 -1.15 -9.66 4.44
C LEU A 34 -0.50 -10.86 3.75
N ARG A 35 0.78 -11.12 4.04
CA ARG A 35 1.49 -12.27 3.47
C ARG A 35 0.87 -13.60 3.91
N LEU A 36 0.48 -13.71 5.18
CA LEU A 36 -0.17 -14.92 5.69
C LEU A 36 -1.52 -15.13 5.04
N HIS A 37 -2.27 -14.05 4.80
CA HIS A 37 -3.60 -14.14 4.19
C HIS A 37 -3.57 -14.71 2.77
N VAL A 38 -2.52 -14.39 2.01
CA VAL A 38 -2.38 -14.89 0.62
C VAL A 38 -1.55 -16.16 0.52
N ARG A 39 -1.00 -16.64 1.62
CA ARG A 39 -0.19 -17.86 1.66
C ARG A 39 -1.03 -19.05 1.19
N ASN A 40 -0.42 -19.91 0.37
CA ASN A 40 -1.09 -21.08 -0.23
C ASN A 40 -2.26 -20.73 -1.15
N THR A 41 -2.32 -19.49 -1.63
CA THR A 41 -3.25 -19.07 -2.68
C THR A 41 -2.47 -18.77 -3.96
N ASN A 42 -3.20 -18.47 -5.04
CA ASN A 42 -2.57 -18.07 -6.30
C ASN A 42 -2.29 -16.56 -6.35
N ASN A 43 -2.30 -15.88 -5.21
CA ASN A 43 -2.06 -14.45 -5.12
C ASN A 43 -0.61 -14.16 -4.77
N SER A 44 -0.03 -13.16 -5.43
CA SER A 44 1.33 -12.68 -5.18
C SER A 44 1.28 -11.21 -4.80
N LEU A 45 2.12 -10.79 -3.85
CA LEU A 45 2.18 -9.41 -3.36
C LEU A 45 3.54 -8.81 -3.66
N LYS A 46 3.54 -7.52 -4.07
CA LYS A 46 4.73 -6.68 -4.08
C LYS A 46 4.44 -5.44 -3.24
N PHE A 47 5.35 -5.13 -2.34
CA PHE A 47 5.19 -4.04 -1.38
C PHE A 47 6.12 -2.88 -1.71
N LEU A 48 5.64 -1.66 -1.52
CA LEU A 48 6.47 -0.47 -1.41
C LEU A 48 5.87 0.45 -0.34
N GLN A 49 6.66 0.80 0.65
CA GLN A 49 6.37 1.88 1.59
C GLN A 49 7.32 3.02 1.28
N THR A 50 6.80 4.22 1.06
CA THR A 50 7.65 5.37 0.72
C THR A 50 7.02 6.69 1.15
N HIS A 51 7.89 7.67 1.40
CA HIS A 51 7.50 9.06 1.64
C HIS A 51 7.60 9.88 0.36
N LYS A 52 8.11 9.33 -0.73
CA LYS A 52 8.42 10.05 -1.95
C LYS A 52 7.41 9.68 -3.05
N GLU A 53 6.67 10.68 -3.49
CA GLU A 53 5.63 10.48 -4.50
C GLU A 53 6.18 9.89 -5.80
N PHE A 54 7.38 10.36 -6.23
CA PHE A 54 7.96 9.85 -7.48
C PHE A 54 8.29 8.36 -7.39
N GLN A 55 8.66 7.85 -6.21
CA GLN A 55 8.90 6.41 -6.03
C GLN A 55 7.61 5.63 -6.16
N ALA A 56 6.52 6.16 -5.61
CA ALA A 56 5.20 5.53 -5.74
C ALA A 56 4.78 5.45 -7.20
N ILE A 57 4.95 6.54 -7.95
CA ILE A 57 4.60 6.60 -9.37
C ILE A 57 5.44 5.61 -10.17
N ASN A 58 6.75 5.57 -9.93
CA ASN A 58 7.64 4.63 -10.62
C ASN A 58 7.27 3.18 -10.31
N PHE A 59 6.91 2.89 -9.07
CA PHE A 59 6.47 1.56 -8.65
C PHE A 59 5.22 1.12 -9.43
N LEU A 60 4.23 2.00 -9.55
CA LEU A 60 3.01 1.72 -10.29
C LEU A 60 3.28 1.53 -11.78
N GLN A 61 4.04 2.43 -12.38
CA GLN A 61 4.34 2.36 -13.81
C GLN A 61 5.17 1.14 -14.17
N ARG A 62 6.18 0.83 -13.36
CA ARG A 62 7.08 -0.31 -13.59
C ARG A 62 6.36 -1.63 -13.51
N ASN A 63 5.35 -1.73 -12.65
CA ASN A 63 4.63 -2.97 -12.39
C ASN A 63 3.28 -3.04 -13.11
N ARG A 64 2.93 -2.08 -13.97
CA ARG A 64 1.61 -2.00 -14.58
C ARG A 64 1.20 -3.22 -15.38
N ASN A 65 2.18 -3.91 -16.00
CA ASN A 65 1.91 -5.10 -16.81
C ASN A 65 1.88 -6.38 -15.96
N TRP A 66 2.48 -6.36 -14.80
CA TRP A 66 2.48 -7.49 -13.86
C TRP A 66 1.24 -7.49 -12.99
N ALA A 67 0.77 -6.32 -12.59
CA ALA A 67 -0.26 -6.16 -11.56
C ALA A 67 -1.67 -6.37 -12.10
N ASN A 68 -2.51 -7.03 -11.31
CA ASN A 68 -3.95 -7.14 -11.55
C ASN A 68 -4.73 -6.17 -10.64
N ALA A 69 -4.18 -5.83 -9.49
CA ALA A 69 -4.86 -4.99 -8.50
C ALA A 69 -3.86 -4.23 -7.64
N LEU A 70 -4.37 -3.20 -6.97
CA LEU A 70 -3.59 -2.37 -6.05
C LEU A 70 -4.34 -2.25 -4.72
N LEU A 71 -3.63 -2.51 -3.65
CA LEU A 71 -4.04 -2.11 -2.30
C LEU A 71 -3.27 -0.84 -1.96
N PHE A 72 -3.97 0.28 -1.84
CA PHE A 72 -3.34 1.58 -1.59
C PHE A 72 -3.70 2.07 -0.19
N ILE A 73 -2.65 2.31 0.61
CA ILE A 73 -2.78 2.85 1.97
C ILE A 73 -2.08 4.20 1.96
N PRO A 74 -2.80 5.28 1.57
CA PRO A 74 -2.15 6.57 1.28
C PRO A 74 -1.66 7.33 2.51
N ASN A 75 -2.24 7.09 3.67
CA ASN A 75 -1.94 7.83 4.89
C ASN A 75 -2.03 9.35 4.63
N SER A 76 -0.97 10.13 4.83
CA SER A 76 -1.03 11.57 4.60
C SER A 76 -1.27 11.98 3.14
N TRP A 77 -1.00 11.11 2.18
CA TRP A 77 -1.31 11.37 0.76
C TRP A 77 -2.80 11.36 0.46
N ALA A 78 -3.65 10.98 1.42
CA ALA A 78 -5.09 10.96 1.21
C ALA A 78 -5.65 12.31 0.76
N LYS A 79 -4.98 13.41 1.13
CA LYS A 79 -5.41 14.77 0.80
C LYS A 79 -4.74 15.37 -0.44
N ASN A 80 -3.52 14.91 -0.79
CA ASN A 80 -2.72 15.47 -1.88
C ASN A 80 -2.01 14.35 -2.62
N ASN A 81 -2.72 13.70 -3.52
CA ASN A 81 -2.16 12.59 -4.27
C ASN A 81 -2.61 12.57 -5.73
N TYR A 82 -2.83 13.75 -6.31
CA TYR A 82 -3.38 13.86 -7.67
C TYR A 82 -2.57 13.09 -8.71
N THR A 83 -1.24 13.17 -8.66
CA THR A 83 -0.39 12.49 -9.64
C THR A 83 -0.48 10.97 -9.49
N ILE A 84 -0.56 10.49 -8.25
CA ILE A 84 -0.71 9.06 -7.98
C ILE A 84 -2.06 8.57 -8.51
N LEU A 85 -3.14 9.30 -8.24
CA LEU A 85 -4.48 8.94 -8.73
C LEU A 85 -4.56 8.97 -10.25
N GLU A 86 -3.96 9.97 -10.88
CA GLU A 86 -3.88 10.05 -12.33
C GLU A 86 -3.16 8.83 -12.90
N THR A 87 -2.04 8.44 -12.29
CA THR A 87 -1.28 7.27 -12.72
C THR A 87 -2.13 6.00 -12.61
N ILE A 88 -2.82 5.81 -11.47
CA ILE A 88 -3.70 4.65 -11.26
C ILE A 88 -4.77 4.59 -12.36
N ASN A 89 -5.38 5.74 -12.67
CA ASN A 89 -6.41 5.81 -13.70
C ASN A 89 -5.87 5.51 -15.10
N LEU A 90 -4.69 6.02 -15.41
CA LEU A 90 -4.06 5.80 -16.72
C LEU A 90 -3.70 4.34 -16.95
N ILE A 91 -3.19 3.66 -15.94
CA ILE A 91 -2.84 2.24 -16.03
C ILE A 91 -4.05 1.32 -15.79
N LYS A 92 -5.21 1.88 -15.48
CA LYS A 92 -6.48 1.17 -15.30
C LYS A 92 -6.41 0.06 -14.27
N LEU A 93 -5.76 0.32 -13.16
CA LEU A 93 -5.54 -0.67 -12.10
C LEU A 93 -6.70 -0.63 -11.10
N LYS A 94 -7.33 -1.78 -10.87
CA LYS A 94 -8.36 -1.91 -9.83
C LYS A 94 -7.74 -1.65 -8.47
N THR A 95 -8.33 -0.74 -7.71
CA THR A 95 -7.71 -0.25 -6.47
C THR A 95 -8.67 -0.33 -5.30
N ALA A 96 -8.19 -0.88 -4.19
CA ALA A 96 -8.82 -0.77 -2.89
C ALA A 96 -8.03 0.25 -2.05
N LEU A 97 -8.74 1.20 -1.45
CA LEU A 97 -8.15 2.21 -0.56
C LEU A 97 -8.39 1.79 0.88
N VAL A 98 -7.35 1.89 1.70
CA VAL A 98 -7.42 1.59 3.14
C VAL A 98 -6.89 2.79 3.92
N PHE A 99 -7.65 3.18 4.92
CA PHE A 99 -7.30 4.28 5.83
C PHE A 99 -7.25 3.78 7.26
N PHE A 100 -6.25 4.23 8.01
CA PHE A 100 -6.16 4.01 9.45
C PHE A 100 -6.49 5.30 10.19
N SER A 101 -7.36 5.21 11.17
CA SER A 101 -7.75 6.36 12.01
C SER A 101 -6.93 6.42 13.28
#